data_0bfc37f394264e5d961651c6202f16b3
#
_entry.id   0bfc37f394264e5d961651c6202f16b3
#
_cell.length_a   1.000
_cell.length_b   1.000
_cell.length_c   1.000
_cell.angle_alpha   90.00
_cell.angle_beta   90.00
_cell.angle_gamma   90.00
#
_symmetry.space_group_name_H-M   'P 1'
#
loop_
_entity.id
_entity.type
_entity.pdbx_description
1 polymer ?
#
loop_
_entity_poly.entity_id
_entity_poly.type
_entity_poly.pdbx_seq_one_letter_code
_entity_poly.pdbx_strand_id
1 'polypeptide(L)'
;MYLVTQCSISFIWYTPAMNKARLETFSDGVFAIVMTLLVLEIKVPELHGPVTDAQLLTSLFELAPFFLLYAISFIVLAVVWINHHFIFHSFAREVDRVLNIMNTFYLMFVVFVPFSAHVLASYIHSPLAVVLYGLNLFIIVMIAHAMISYILKHKHLMYESLSRRLIAQSRIRSRTSLVFYALGMICAYVYIPASIFFFAFPIAFNFIPGTIDFLEKWGMVRIDA
;
A
#
# COMPACT_ATOMS: atom_id res chain seq x y z
N MET A 1 -10.21 50.18 -16.82
CA MET A 1 -8.95 49.42 -16.59
C MET A 1 -9.11 48.45 -15.41
N TYR A 2 -10.22 47.63 -15.38
CA TYR A 2 -10.53 46.72 -14.27
C TYR A 2 -11.07 45.35 -14.73
N LEU A 3 -10.83 44.93 -15.98
CA LEU A 3 -11.38 43.67 -16.54
C LEU A 3 -10.33 42.60 -16.88
N VAL A 4 -9.04 42.81 -16.57
CA VAL A 4 -7.98 41.84 -16.96
C VAL A 4 -7.54 40.93 -15.79
N THR A 5 -7.89 41.26 -14.55
CA THR A 5 -7.37 40.53 -13.37
C THR A 5 -8.22 39.34 -12.92
N GLN A 6 -9.44 39.17 -13.40
CA GLN A 6 -10.30 38.02 -13.00
C GLN A 6 -10.18 36.80 -13.91
N CYS A 7 -9.58 36.92 -15.08
CA CYS A 7 -9.46 35.80 -16.02
C CYS A 7 -8.25 34.85 -15.72
N SER A 8 -7.27 35.32 -14.94
CA SER A 8 -6.03 34.56 -14.72
C SER A 8 -6.10 33.50 -13.61
N ILE A 9 -7.03 33.63 -12.66
CA ILE A 9 -7.13 32.69 -11.52
C ILE A 9 -8.02 31.50 -11.86
N SER A 10 -9.05 31.66 -12.67
CA SER A 10 -9.94 30.58 -13.09
C SER A 10 -9.28 29.61 -14.09
N PHE A 11 -8.29 30.04 -14.85
CA PHE A 11 -7.58 29.21 -15.82
C PHE A 11 -6.65 28.17 -15.16
N ILE A 12 -6.15 28.45 -13.95
CA ILE A 12 -5.27 27.52 -13.19
C ILE A 12 -6.10 26.34 -12.60
N TRP A 13 -7.39 26.50 -12.41
CA TRP A 13 -8.26 25.49 -11.80
C TRP A 13 -9.07 24.67 -12.81
N TYR A 14 -9.19 25.13 -14.06
CA TYR A 14 -9.88 24.41 -15.12
C TYR A 14 -8.88 23.54 -15.90
N THR A 15 -8.35 22.51 -15.27
CA THR A 15 -7.74 21.40 -16.03
C THR A 15 -8.86 20.46 -16.46
N PRO A 16 -8.94 20.08 -17.76
CA PRO A 16 -9.89 19.09 -18.21
C PRO A 16 -9.76 17.84 -17.34
N ALA A 17 -10.89 17.24 -16.98
CA ALA A 17 -10.92 16.00 -16.18
C ALA A 17 -9.86 15.03 -16.70
N MET A 18 -8.92 14.66 -15.84
CA MET A 18 -7.83 13.78 -16.27
C MET A 18 -8.44 12.43 -16.64
N ASN A 19 -8.05 11.86 -17.76
CA ASN A 19 -8.58 10.58 -18.19
C ASN A 19 -8.21 9.50 -17.13
N LYS A 20 -9.23 8.99 -16.44
CA LYS A 20 -9.11 7.95 -15.41
C LYS A 20 -8.28 6.77 -15.90
N ALA A 21 -8.52 6.29 -17.14
CA ALA A 21 -7.80 5.16 -17.70
C ALA A 21 -6.28 5.43 -17.81
N ARG A 22 -5.86 6.65 -18.11
CA ARG A 22 -4.44 7.03 -18.14
C ARG A 22 -3.82 6.99 -16.75
N LEU A 23 -4.55 7.43 -15.72
CA LEU A 23 -4.08 7.37 -14.34
C LEU A 23 -3.94 5.92 -13.87
N GLU A 24 -4.92 5.07 -14.15
CA GLU A 24 -4.89 3.63 -13.84
C GLU A 24 -3.69 2.97 -14.54
N THR A 25 -3.52 3.19 -15.85
CA THR A 25 -2.38 2.62 -16.63
C THR A 25 -1.04 3.09 -16.08
N PHE A 26 -0.91 4.37 -15.72
CA PHE A 26 0.32 4.90 -15.12
C PHE A 26 0.60 4.23 -13.75
N SER A 27 -0.42 4.10 -12.91
CA SER A 27 -0.29 3.46 -11.62
C SER A 27 0.10 2.00 -11.74
N ASP A 28 -0.52 1.24 -12.65
CA ASP A 28 -0.19 -0.16 -12.93
C ASP A 28 1.26 -0.31 -13.40
N GLY A 29 1.75 0.61 -14.25
CA GLY A 29 3.15 0.68 -14.66
C GLY A 29 4.10 0.87 -13.48
N VAL A 30 3.78 1.78 -12.55
CA VAL A 30 4.58 2.00 -11.33
C VAL A 30 4.59 0.74 -10.47
N PHE A 31 3.45 0.09 -10.22
CA PHE A 31 3.40 -1.15 -9.47
C PHE A 31 4.23 -2.26 -10.10
N ALA A 32 4.13 -2.46 -11.43
CA ALA A 32 4.90 -3.46 -12.15
C ALA A 32 6.41 -3.24 -11.98
N ILE A 33 6.87 -2.00 -12.10
CA ILE A 33 8.29 -1.65 -11.91
C ILE A 33 8.71 -1.92 -10.46
N VAL A 34 7.95 -1.46 -9.48
CA VAL A 34 8.31 -1.62 -8.06
C VAL A 34 8.38 -3.09 -7.66
N MET A 35 7.44 -3.92 -8.12
CA MET A 35 7.45 -5.36 -7.86
C MET A 35 8.69 -6.05 -8.47
N THR A 36 9.11 -5.62 -9.66
CA THR A 36 10.32 -6.18 -10.30
C THR A 36 11.60 -5.68 -9.66
N LEU A 37 11.64 -4.45 -9.14
CA LEU A 37 12.80 -3.90 -8.44
C LEU A 37 13.07 -4.59 -7.10
N LEU A 38 12.07 -5.17 -6.45
CA LEU A 38 12.25 -5.89 -5.17
C LEU A 38 13.33 -6.98 -5.24
N VAL A 39 13.43 -7.70 -6.35
CA VAL A 39 14.44 -8.78 -6.48
C VAL A 39 15.86 -8.24 -6.54
N LEU A 40 16.05 -7.00 -7.03
CA LEU A 40 17.37 -6.37 -7.14
C LEU A 40 17.97 -6.00 -5.77
N GLU A 41 17.16 -5.98 -4.72
CA GLU A 41 17.61 -5.77 -3.35
C GLU A 41 18.32 -7.02 -2.77
N ILE A 42 18.17 -8.18 -3.41
CA ILE A 42 18.87 -9.41 -3.05
C ILE A 42 20.23 -9.42 -3.78
N LYS A 43 21.29 -9.04 -3.07
CA LYS A 43 22.63 -8.99 -3.64
C LYS A 43 23.27 -10.37 -3.62
N VAL A 44 23.96 -10.71 -4.72
CA VAL A 44 24.76 -11.95 -4.79
C VAL A 44 25.91 -11.86 -3.79
N PRO A 45 26.21 -12.93 -3.01
CA PRO A 45 27.32 -12.94 -2.07
C PRO A 45 28.66 -12.73 -2.77
N GLU A 46 29.47 -11.82 -2.24
CA GLU A 46 30.83 -11.61 -2.72
C GLU A 46 31.77 -12.64 -2.09
N LEU A 47 32.12 -13.69 -2.83
CA LEU A 47 33.06 -14.71 -2.41
C LEU A 47 34.43 -14.45 -3.08
N HIS A 48 35.52 -14.49 -2.29
CA HIS A 48 36.86 -14.22 -2.76
C HIS A 48 37.67 -15.51 -2.91
N GLY A 49 38.41 -15.65 -4.01
CA GLY A 49 39.27 -16.82 -4.28
C GLY A 49 38.53 -17.99 -4.94
N PRO A 50 39.15 -19.21 -4.95
CA PRO A 50 38.49 -20.42 -5.45
C PRO A 50 37.31 -20.78 -4.57
N VAL A 51 36.08 -20.75 -5.15
CA VAL A 51 34.83 -20.99 -4.43
C VAL A 51 34.41 -22.44 -4.61
N THR A 52 34.11 -23.12 -3.51
CA THR A 52 33.51 -24.48 -3.51
C THR A 52 31.98 -24.36 -3.47
N ASP A 53 31.26 -25.38 -3.99
CA ASP A 53 29.79 -25.43 -3.95
C ASP A 53 29.26 -25.35 -2.51
N ALA A 54 29.96 -25.93 -1.55
CA ALA A 54 29.58 -25.85 -0.13
C ALA A 54 29.64 -24.41 0.42
N GLN A 55 30.67 -23.65 0.06
CA GLN A 55 30.79 -22.24 0.46
C GLN A 55 29.68 -21.40 -0.18
N LEU A 56 29.42 -21.62 -1.49
CA LEU A 56 28.35 -20.93 -2.19
C LEU A 56 26.99 -21.25 -1.55
N LEU A 57 26.72 -22.51 -1.23
CA LEU A 57 25.49 -22.95 -0.62
C LEU A 57 25.27 -22.28 0.76
N THR A 58 26.34 -22.25 1.60
CA THR A 58 26.29 -21.58 2.90
C THR A 58 25.93 -20.10 2.74
N SER A 59 26.63 -19.40 1.85
CA SER A 59 26.35 -17.96 1.61
C SER A 59 24.95 -17.70 1.04
N LEU A 60 24.40 -18.63 0.24
CA LEU A 60 23.01 -18.52 -0.22
C LEU A 60 22.00 -18.71 0.93
N PHE A 61 22.30 -19.59 1.90
CA PHE A 61 21.45 -19.72 3.09
C PHE A 61 21.49 -18.47 3.99
N GLU A 62 22.60 -17.76 4.03
CA GLU A 62 22.70 -16.46 4.75
C GLU A 62 21.79 -15.38 4.14
N LEU A 63 21.41 -15.52 2.87
CA LEU A 63 20.44 -14.63 2.21
C LEU A 63 18.97 -14.98 2.51
N ALA A 64 18.69 -16.05 3.28
CA ALA A 64 17.33 -16.49 3.56
C ALA A 64 16.41 -15.35 4.12
N PRO A 65 16.87 -14.44 5.02
CA PRO A 65 16.06 -13.31 5.47
C PRO A 65 15.65 -12.37 4.33
N PHE A 66 16.54 -12.13 3.37
CA PHE A 66 16.27 -11.28 2.20
C PHE A 66 15.24 -11.93 1.26
N PHE A 67 15.37 -13.24 0.99
CA PHE A 67 14.38 -13.98 0.20
C PHE A 67 13.01 -14.00 0.86
N LEU A 68 12.95 -14.23 2.17
CA LEU A 68 11.70 -14.24 2.92
C LEU A 68 11.03 -12.85 2.86
N LEU A 69 11.80 -11.79 3.12
CA LEU A 69 11.25 -10.43 3.11
C LEU A 69 10.89 -9.98 1.71
N TYR A 70 11.64 -10.39 0.66
CA TYR A 70 11.27 -10.22 -0.74
C TYR A 70 9.89 -10.83 -1.02
N ALA A 71 9.68 -12.11 -0.66
CA ALA A 71 8.40 -12.79 -0.90
C ALA A 71 7.24 -12.11 -0.16
N ILE A 72 7.44 -11.75 1.11
CA ILE A 72 6.43 -11.04 1.90
C ILE A 72 6.13 -9.67 1.27
N SER A 73 7.15 -8.87 0.93
CA SER A 73 6.95 -7.53 0.35
C SER A 73 6.31 -7.58 -1.03
N PHE A 74 6.60 -8.62 -1.83
CA PHE A 74 5.93 -8.83 -3.10
C PHE A 74 4.43 -9.09 -2.91
N ILE A 75 4.05 -9.94 -1.95
CA ILE A 75 2.64 -10.20 -1.60
C ILE A 75 1.98 -8.92 -1.07
N VAL A 76 2.68 -8.15 -0.22
CA VAL A 76 2.19 -6.85 0.27
C VAL A 76 1.87 -5.93 -0.90
N LEU A 77 2.81 -5.75 -1.83
CA LEU A 77 2.61 -4.89 -3.01
C LEU A 77 1.47 -5.41 -3.90
N ALA A 78 1.32 -6.71 -4.07
CA ALA A 78 0.20 -7.30 -4.80
C ALA A 78 -1.15 -6.95 -4.14
N VAL A 79 -1.25 -7.06 -2.81
CA VAL A 79 -2.46 -6.66 -2.06
C VAL A 79 -2.71 -5.16 -2.16
N VAL A 80 -1.66 -4.35 -2.05
CA VAL A 80 -1.74 -2.89 -2.18
C VAL A 80 -2.21 -2.50 -3.58
N TRP A 81 -1.72 -3.16 -4.64
CA TRP A 81 -2.15 -2.98 -6.01
C TRP A 81 -3.63 -3.37 -6.21
N ILE A 82 -4.05 -4.54 -5.72
CA ILE A 82 -5.45 -4.98 -5.79
C ILE A 82 -6.37 -3.95 -5.12
N ASN A 83 -5.99 -3.44 -3.95
CA ASN A 83 -6.77 -2.42 -3.24
C ASN A 83 -6.80 -1.10 -4.01
N HIS A 84 -5.68 -0.68 -4.64
CA HIS A 84 -5.63 0.51 -5.49
C HIS A 84 -6.55 0.38 -6.70
N HIS A 85 -6.45 -0.74 -7.43
CA HIS A 85 -7.34 -1.06 -8.54
C HIS A 85 -8.81 -1.02 -8.10
N PHE A 86 -9.12 -1.63 -6.95
CA PHE A 86 -10.47 -1.64 -6.40
C PHE A 86 -11.00 -0.22 -6.08
N ILE A 87 -10.16 0.69 -5.56
CA ILE A 87 -10.55 2.08 -5.28
C ILE A 87 -10.98 2.77 -6.58
N PHE A 88 -10.17 2.71 -7.62
CA PHE A 88 -10.48 3.37 -8.87
C PHE A 88 -11.60 2.67 -9.65
N HIS A 89 -11.60 1.35 -9.71
CA HIS A 89 -12.63 0.59 -10.44
C HIS A 89 -14.01 0.69 -9.80
N SER A 90 -14.09 0.57 -8.47
CA SER A 90 -15.39 0.45 -7.78
C SER A 90 -15.93 1.75 -7.21
N PHE A 91 -15.08 2.70 -6.82
CA PHE A 91 -15.51 3.95 -6.19
C PHE A 91 -15.45 5.15 -7.13
N ALA A 92 -14.37 5.31 -7.90
CA ALA A 92 -14.15 6.48 -8.72
C ALA A 92 -14.76 6.35 -10.12
N ARG A 93 -15.76 7.17 -10.44
CA ARG A 93 -16.28 7.34 -11.79
C ARG A 93 -15.37 8.27 -12.60
N GLU A 94 -14.95 9.36 -11.99
CA GLU A 94 -14.10 10.40 -12.58
C GLU A 94 -12.91 10.69 -11.66
N VAL A 95 -11.89 11.36 -12.19
CA VAL A 95 -10.70 11.76 -11.45
C VAL A 95 -10.49 13.25 -11.61
N ASP A 96 -10.44 13.96 -10.49
CA ASP A 96 -10.07 15.36 -10.44
C ASP A 96 -8.58 15.55 -10.09
N ARG A 97 -8.14 16.81 -10.09
CA ARG A 97 -6.76 17.16 -9.77
C ARG A 97 -6.34 16.74 -8.36
N VAL A 98 -7.25 16.86 -7.38
CA VAL A 98 -6.93 16.53 -5.97
C VAL A 98 -6.72 15.03 -5.82
N LEU A 99 -7.63 14.22 -6.37
CA LEU A 99 -7.52 12.77 -6.35
C LEU A 99 -6.23 12.29 -7.07
N ASN A 100 -5.86 12.95 -8.18
CA ASN A 100 -4.61 12.66 -8.88
C ASN A 100 -3.38 12.99 -8.03
N ILE A 101 -3.38 14.12 -7.32
CA ILE A 101 -2.28 14.49 -6.39
C ILE A 101 -2.20 13.45 -5.26
N MET A 102 -3.33 13.06 -4.67
CA MET A 102 -3.35 11.99 -3.65
C MET A 102 -2.79 10.68 -4.18
N ASN A 103 -3.16 10.29 -5.41
CA ASN A 103 -2.61 9.12 -6.07
C ASN A 103 -1.09 9.22 -6.29
N THR A 104 -0.58 10.39 -6.65
CA THR A 104 0.86 10.61 -6.80
C THR A 104 1.60 10.39 -5.49
N PHE A 105 1.09 10.93 -4.38
CA PHE A 105 1.66 10.69 -3.05
C PHE A 105 1.55 9.22 -2.64
N TYR A 106 0.44 8.57 -2.94
CA TYR A 106 0.26 7.14 -2.70
C TYR A 106 1.35 6.33 -3.41
N LEU A 107 1.56 6.55 -4.71
CA LEU A 107 2.57 5.86 -5.50
C LEU A 107 4.00 6.16 -5.02
N MET A 108 4.28 7.37 -4.53
CA MET A 108 5.59 7.71 -3.95
C MET A 108 5.94 6.79 -2.77
N PHE A 109 4.99 6.51 -1.87
CA PHE A 109 5.20 5.58 -0.76
C PHE A 109 5.22 4.12 -1.20
N VAL A 110 4.49 3.76 -2.26
CA VAL A 110 4.58 2.42 -2.89
C VAL A 110 5.99 2.18 -3.44
N VAL A 111 6.57 3.16 -4.15
CA VAL A 111 7.95 3.08 -4.67
C VAL A 111 8.99 2.98 -3.55
N PHE A 112 8.69 3.46 -2.37
CA PHE A 112 9.58 3.40 -1.20
C PHE A 112 9.58 2.01 -0.51
N VAL A 113 8.66 1.09 -0.86
CA VAL A 113 8.57 -0.24 -0.23
C VAL A 113 9.85 -1.07 -0.38
N PRO A 114 10.50 -1.20 -1.57
CA PRO A 114 11.74 -1.95 -1.71
C PRO A 114 12.84 -1.47 -0.76
N PHE A 115 13.05 -0.16 -0.67
CA PHE A 115 14.03 0.41 0.25
C PHE A 115 13.72 0.07 1.71
N SER A 116 12.50 0.30 2.17
CA SER A 116 12.12 0.03 3.56
C SER A 116 12.18 -1.48 3.90
N ALA A 117 11.90 -2.35 2.93
CA ALA A 117 12.04 -3.79 3.06
C ALA A 117 13.52 -4.19 3.15
N HIS A 118 14.40 -3.61 2.31
CA HIS A 118 15.83 -3.88 2.37
C HIS A 118 16.44 -3.47 3.72
N VAL A 119 16.07 -2.30 4.25
CA VAL A 119 16.50 -1.86 5.59
C VAL A 119 16.03 -2.85 6.66
N LEU A 120 14.79 -3.34 6.57
CA LEU A 120 14.27 -4.33 7.52
C LEU A 120 15.04 -5.66 7.42
N ALA A 121 15.36 -6.15 6.20
CA ALA A 121 16.13 -7.37 6.00
C ALA A 121 17.55 -7.26 6.57
N SER A 122 18.20 -6.11 6.35
CA SER A 122 19.57 -5.84 6.81
C SER A 122 19.67 -5.68 8.33
N TYR A 123 18.59 -5.20 8.97
CA TYR A 123 18.56 -4.88 10.40
C TYR A 123 17.34 -5.49 11.11
N ILE A 124 17.10 -6.79 10.89
CA ILE A 124 15.90 -7.50 11.34
C ILE A 124 15.67 -7.44 12.87
N HIS A 125 16.73 -7.25 13.64
CA HIS A 125 16.68 -7.12 15.11
C HIS A 125 16.56 -5.65 15.58
N SER A 126 16.53 -4.68 14.67
CA SER A 126 16.40 -3.26 15.01
C SER A 126 14.93 -2.83 15.05
N PRO A 127 14.41 -2.37 16.20
CA PRO A 127 13.06 -1.81 16.28
C PRO A 127 12.83 -0.66 15.30
N LEU A 128 13.87 0.16 15.05
CA LEU A 128 13.79 1.27 14.10
C LEU A 128 13.54 0.80 12.67
N ALA A 129 14.20 -0.28 12.24
CA ALA A 129 14.00 -0.85 10.90
C ALA A 129 12.56 -1.40 10.74
N VAL A 130 12.05 -2.07 11.78
CA VAL A 130 10.66 -2.55 11.83
C VAL A 130 9.67 -1.40 11.75
N VAL A 131 9.90 -0.33 12.52
CA VAL A 131 9.04 0.87 12.51
C VAL A 131 9.08 1.58 11.17
N LEU A 132 10.25 1.70 10.52
CA LEU A 132 10.37 2.33 9.20
C LEU A 132 9.52 1.60 8.15
N TYR A 133 9.60 0.27 8.12
CA TYR A 133 8.78 -0.55 7.21
C TYR A 133 7.29 -0.42 7.53
N GLY A 134 6.92 -0.56 8.81
CA GLY A 134 5.53 -0.43 9.28
C GLY A 134 4.94 0.96 9.02
N LEU A 135 5.72 2.02 9.21
CA LEU A 135 5.32 3.40 8.93
C LEU A 135 5.04 3.63 7.45
N ASN A 136 5.88 3.06 6.57
CA ASN A 136 5.65 3.16 5.14
C ASN A 136 4.31 2.49 4.74
N LEU A 137 4.05 1.28 5.22
CA LEU A 137 2.77 0.58 4.98
C LEU A 137 1.57 1.33 5.59
N PHE A 138 1.73 1.88 6.79
CA PHE A 138 0.71 2.69 7.45
C PHE A 138 0.33 3.91 6.61
N ILE A 139 1.32 4.63 6.08
CA ILE A 139 1.08 5.82 5.24
C ILE A 139 0.38 5.44 3.94
N ILE A 140 0.76 4.33 3.28
CA ILE A 140 0.09 3.82 2.08
C ILE A 140 -1.40 3.60 2.36
N VAL A 141 -1.74 2.89 3.44
CA VAL A 141 -3.15 2.62 3.80
C VAL A 141 -3.87 3.89 4.23
N MET A 142 -3.21 4.80 4.91
CA MET A 142 -3.78 6.10 5.31
C MET A 142 -4.16 6.94 4.08
N ILE A 143 -3.29 7.02 3.07
CA ILE A 143 -3.59 7.74 1.83
C ILE A 143 -4.72 7.05 1.08
N ALA A 144 -4.72 5.71 0.97
CA ALA A 144 -5.82 4.95 0.35
C ALA A 144 -7.16 5.23 1.04
N HIS A 145 -7.18 5.23 2.39
CA HIS A 145 -8.38 5.59 3.16
C HIS A 145 -8.83 7.04 2.92
N ALA A 146 -7.89 7.96 2.81
CA ALA A 146 -8.16 9.36 2.49
C ALA A 146 -8.74 9.52 1.08
N MET A 147 -8.22 8.79 0.07
CA MET A 147 -8.74 8.78 -1.31
C MET A 147 -10.20 8.30 -1.35
N ILE A 148 -10.51 7.16 -0.69
CA ILE A 148 -11.89 6.67 -0.59
C ILE A 148 -12.78 7.73 0.08
N SER A 149 -12.34 8.31 1.18
CA SER A 149 -13.09 9.32 1.91
C SER A 149 -13.32 10.58 1.08
N TYR A 150 -12.36 10.97 0.27
CA TYR A 150 -12.44 12.08 -0.66
C TYR A 150 -13.49 11.82 -1.76
N ILE A 151 -13.42 10.65 -2.42
CA ILE A 151 -14.37 10.24 -3.45
C ILE A 151 -15.79 10.25 -2.89
N LEU A 152 -16.03 9.68 -1.70
CA LEU A 152 -17.34 9.60 -1.06
C LEU A 152 -17.92 10.97 -0.67
N LYS A 153 -17.08 11.98 -0.44
CA LYS A 153 -17.52 13.35 -0.16
C LYS A 153 -17.93 14.12 -1.43
N HIS A 154 -17.38 13.76 -2.59
CA HIS A 154 -17.57 14.46 -3.85
C HIS A 154 -18.41 13.61 -4.82
N LYS A 155 -19.74 13.80 -4.79
CA LYS A 155 -20.70 12.96 -5.54
C LYS A 155 -20.41 12.86 -7.05
N HIS A 156 -19.81 13.89 -7.65
CA HIS A 156 -19.46 13.88 -9.09
C HIS A 156 -18.32 12.90 -9.41
N LEU A 157 -17.48 12.56 -8.43
CA LEU A 157 -16.39 11.58 -8.59
C LEU A 157 -16.86 10.14 -8.36
N MET A 158 -17.98 9.93 -7.69
CA MET A 158 -18.47 8.65 -7.23
C MET A 158 -19.46 8.03 -8.23
N TYR A 159 -19.46 6.67 -8.33
CA TYR A 159 -20.57 5.97 -9.00
C TYR A 159 -21.85 6.07 -8.20
N GLU A 160 -22.99 6.36 -8.88
CA GLU A 160 -24.31 6.49 -8.25
C GLU A 160 -24.83 5.19 -7.63
N SER A 161 -24.44 4.05 -8.20
CA SER A 161 -24.85 2.70 -7.79
C SER A 161 -24.03 2.10 -6.65
N LEU A 162 -23.24 2.91 -5.93
CA LEU A 162 -22.33 2.40 -4.90
C LEU A 162 -23.11 1.86 -3.69
N SER A 163 -22.94 0.56 -3.40
CA SER A 163 -23.60 -0.10 -2.26
C SER A 163 -23.06 0.42 -0.92
N ARG A 164 -23.97 0.68 0.04
CA ARG A 164 -23.60 1.03 1.43
C ARG A 164 -22.73 -0.05 2.07
N ARG A 165 -23.02 -1.33 1.79
CA ARG A 165 -22.22 -2.48 2.26
C ARG A 165 -20.76 -2.38 1.77
N LEU A 166 -20.54 -2.06 0.51
CA LEU A 166 -19.20 -1.91 -0.06
C LEU A 166 -18.40 -0.78 0.63
N ILE A 167 -19.07 0.34 0.89
CA ILE A 167 -18.47 1.48 1.62
C ILE A 167 -18.08 1.06 3.04
N ALA A 168 -18.98 0.39 3.76
CA ALA A 168 -18.73 -0.08 5.12
C ALA A 168 -17.57 -1.08 5.17
N GLN A 169 -17.56 -2.07 4.28
CA GLN A 169 -16.50 -3.06 4.17
C GLN A 169 -15.13 -2.41 3.91
N SER A 170 -15.07 -1.46 2.99
CA SER A 170 -13.84 -0.74 2.65
C SER A 170 -13.30 0.08 3.82
N ARG A 171 -14.19 0.74 4.58
CA ARG A 171 -13.83 1.49 5.80
C ARG A 171 -13.31 0.56 6.90
N ILE A 172 -13.95 -0.59 7.11
CA ILE A 172 -13.53 -1.57 8.10
C ILE A 172 -12.14 -2.09 7.75
N ARG A 173 -11.90 -2.51 6.49
CA ARG A 173 -10.61 -3.02 6.01
C ARG A 173 -9.48 -2.00 6.24
N SER A 174 -9.67 -0.77 5.82
CA SER A 174 -8.63 0.25 5.98
C SER A 174 -8.37 0.62 7.44
N ARG A 175 -9.43 0.76 8.27
CA ARG A 175 -9.27 1.07 9.69
C ARG A 175 -8.57 -0.07 10.46
N THR A 176 -8.98 -1.31 10.20
CA THR A 176 -8.34 -2.49 10.79
C THR A 176 -6.85 -2.52 10.42
N SER A 177 -6.51 -2.32 9.14
CA SER A 177 -5.12 -2.29 8.71
C SER A 177 -4.31 -1.18 9.41
N LEU A 178 -4.87 0.04 9.55
CA LEU A 178 -4.20 1.14 10.24
C LEU A 178 -3.93 0.81 11.73
N VAL A 179 -4.93 0.23 12.43
CA VAL A 179 -4.78 -0.17 13.83
C VAL A 179 -3.69 -1.24 13.97
N PHE A 180 -3.69 -2.26 13.11
CA PHE A 180 -2.71 -3.34 13.18
C PHE A 180 -1.29 -2.86 12.86
N TYR A 181 -1.10 -2.00 11.86
CA TYR A 181 0.21 -1.41 11.58
C TYR A 181 0.70 -0.54 12.74
N ALA A 182 -0.18 0.26 13.36
CA ALA A 182 0.17 1.06 14.53
C ALA A 182 0.58 0.19 15.72
N LEU A 183 -0.19 -0.87 16.02
CA LEU A 183 0.16 -1.84 17.06
C LEU A 183 1.48 -2.56 16.76
N GLY A 184 1.72 -2.95 15.51
CA GLY A 184 2.97 -3.56 15.08
C GLY A 184 4.18 -2.66 15.32
N MET A 185 4.08 -1.36 15.01
CA MET A 185 5.14 -0.39 15.29
C MET A 185 5.42 -0.22 16.80
N ILE A 186 4.37 -0.21 17.64
CA ILE A 186 4.52 -0.14 19.10
C ILE A 186 5.19 -1.41 19.63
N CYS A 187 4.72 -2.59 19.16
CA CYS A 187 5.25 -3.88 19.57
C CYS A 187 6.73 -4.07 19.18
N ALA A 188 7.24 -3.36 18.17
CA ALA A 188 8.63 -3.46 17.75
C ALA A 188 9.63 -3.16 18.87
N TYR A 189 9.27 -2.28 19.80
CA TYR A 189 10.12 -1.93 20.95
C TYR A 189 10.02 -2.94 22.12
N VAL A 190 9.04 -3.84 22.10
CA VAL A 190 8.81 -4.84 23.15
C VAL A 190 9.22 -6.23 22.66
N TYR A 191 8.72 -6.63 21.50
CA TYR A 191 8.93 -7.97 20.96
C TYR A 191 8.73 -7.99 19.44
N ILE A 192 9.83 -7.98 18.69
CA ILE A 192 9.83 -7.89 17.22
C ILE A 192 8.98 -8.98 16.53
N PRO A 193 8.99 -10.26 16.94
CA PRO A 193 8.14 -11.28 16.31
C PRO A 193 6.64 -10.95 16.37
N ALA A 194 6.17 -10.30 17.44
CA ALA A 194 4.78 -9.82 17.50
C ALA A 194 4.50 -8.75 16.44
N SER A 195 5.45 -7.87 16.16
CA SER A 195 5.30 -6.85 15.09
C SER A 195 5.09 -7.48 13.72
N ILE A 196 5.81 -8.56 13.43
CA ILE A 196 5.67 -9.31 12.17
C ILE A 196 4.25 -9.88 12.05
N PHE A 197 3.71 -10.45 13.14
CA PHE A 197 2.32 -10.92 13.18
C PHE A 197 1.33 -9.78 12.90
N PHE A 198 1.50 -8.63 13.55
CA PHE A 198 0.63 -7.47 13.34
C PHE A 198 0.73 -6.91 11.91
N PHE A 199 1.88 -6.99 11.25
CA PHE A 199 2.02 -6.57 9.86
C PHE A 199 1.47 -7.60 8.86
N ALA A 200 1.56 -8.89 9.16
CA ALA A 200 1.04 -9.96 8.31
C ALA A 200 -0.50 -10.03 8.33
N PHE A 201 -1.13 -9.73 9.48
CA PHE A 201 -2.58 -9.81 9.63
C PHE A 201 -3.37 -8.97 8.61
N PRO A 202 -3.09 -7.65 8.38
CA PRO A 202 -3.78 -6.87 7.37
C PRO A 202 -3.63 -7.43 5.97
N ILE A 203 -2.50 -8.05 5.65
CA ILE A 203 -2.24 -8.66 4.35
C ILE A 203 -3.21 -9.84 4.15
N ALA A 204 -3.23 -10.78 5.10
CA ALA A 204 -4.15 -11.92 5.06
C ALA A 204 -5.62 -11.48 5.06
N PHE A 205 -5.97 -10.51 5.91
CA PHE A 205 -7.33 -9.98 6.04
C PHE A 205 -7.85 -9.32 4.75
N ASN A 206 -6.98 -8.64 4.00
CA ASN A 206 -7.36 -8.01 2.73
C ASN A 206 -7.29 -8.98 1.55
N PHE A 207 -6.44 -10.00 1.62
CA PHE A 207 -6.25 -10.96 0.53
C PHE A 207 -7.37 -12.01 0.48
N ILE A 208 -7.87 -12.46 1.64
CA ILE A 208 -8.89 -13.52 1.70
C ILE A 208 -10.29 -12.93 1.46
N PRO A 209 -11.02 -13.36 0.41
CA PRO A 209 -12.40 -12.95 0.19
C PRO A 209 -13.31 -13.43 1.32
N GLY A 210 -14.36 -12.64 1.66
CA GLY A 210 -15.36 -13.06 2.65
C GLY A 210 -14.94 -12.90 4.11
N THR A 211 -13.75 -12.38 4.42
CA THR A 211 -13.30 -12.17 5.81
C THR A 211 -14.24 -11.28 6.62
N ILE A 212 -14.85 -10.27 6.00
CA ILE A 212 -15.82 -9.39 6.68
C ILE A 212 -17.14 -10.10 6.89
N ASP A 213 -17.60 -10.89 5.92
CA ASP A 213 -18.84 -11.67 6.04
C ASP A 213 -18.70 -12.72 7.16
N PHE A 214 -17.50 -13.29 7.33
CA PHE A 214 -17.17 -14.15 8.45
C PHE A 214 -17.24 -13.41 9.80
N LEU A 215 -16.65 -12.21 9.89
CA LEU A 215 -16.71 -11.39 11.12
C LEU A 215 -18.15 -10.96 11.45
N GLU A 216 -18.97 -10.65 10.45
CA GLU A 216 -20.38 -10.32 10.62
C GLU A 216 -21.17 -11.51 11.16
N LYS A 217 -20.92 -12.73 10.64
CA LYS A 217 -21.54 -13.97 11.12
C LYS A 217 -21.23 -14.26 12.61
N TRP A 218 -20.04 -13.86 13.06
CA TRP A 218 -19.61 -14.03 14.46
C TRP A 218 -19.98 -12.83 15.35
N GLY A 219 -20.73 -11.86 14.83
CA GLY A 219 -21.20 -10.70 15.60
C GLY A 219 -20.10 -9.68 15.96
N MET A 220 -18.89 -9.83 15.43
CA MET A 220 -17.77 -8.91 15.70
C MET A 220 -17.90 -7.58 14.95
N VAL A 221 -18.66 -7.59 13.86
CA VAL A 221 -18.95 -6.40 13.02
C VAL A 221 -20.41 -6.45 12.61
N ARG A 222 -21.11 -5.31 12.70
CA ARG A 222 -22.46 -5.14 12.12
C ARG A 222 -22.36 -4.19 10.95
N ILE A 223 -22.81 -4.63 9.79
CA ILE A 223 -22.96 -3.80 8.60
C ILE A 223 -24.49 -3.67 8.40
N ASP A 224 -25.03 -2.54 8.85
CA ASP A 224 -26.44 -2.22 8.59
C ASP A 224 -26.63 -2.08 7.07
N ALA A 225 -27.61 -2.79 6.54
CA ALA A 225 -27.92 -2.90 5.12
C ALA A 225 -28.48 -1.58 4.53
#